data_f933f11f87bb7c893e30d4e2fe80c6f5
#
_entry.id   f933f11f87bb7c893e30d4e2fe80c6f5
#
_cell.length_a   1.000
_cell.length_b   1.000
_cell.length_c   1.000
_cell.angle_alpha   90.00
_cell.angle_beta   90.00
_cell.angle_gamma   90.00
#
_symmetry.space_group_name_H-M   'P 1'
#
loop_
_entity.id
_entity.type
_entity.pdbx_description
1 polymer ?
#
loop_
_entity_poly.entity_id
_entity_poly.type
_entity_poly.pdbx_seq_one_letter_code
_entity_poly.pdbx_strand_id
1 'polypeptide(L)'
;MIRALGSRGFAPVSALLEDVGSMFVLTGKTLVSAIRPPYPYGNEFVSQFLFALRLGWFPMIVTSVALAYGPAGIQAANFLNLFGALDRLGGLFVLAVIREFAPLVCAIVMAGVAGTAMCADLGARKIREELDALMVLGVDPVKNLVVPRFLSLMLVTGLFDIYALIFGTFGGMLVTLVNGAPLSGFFSTYFTNATTTELWGSLVKTTIFGAIIAIVCCYKGMTASGGPEGVGRAVNQAVVIAFLAIGAFNYVFTQALLATHPELSMVR
;
A
#
# COMPACT_ATOMS: atom_id res chain seq x y z
N MET A 1 43.41 -12.74 12.15
CA MET A 1 42.21 -13.57 12.40
C MET A 1 41.04 -12.78 12.99
N ILE A 2 41.22 -11.78 13.84
CA ILE A 2 40.16 -10.95 14.45
C ILE A 2 39.52 -9.97 13.45
N ARG A 3 40.21 -9.44 12.43
CA ARG A 3 39.67 -8.56 11.40
C ARG A 3 38.75 -9.26 10.39
N ALA A 4 38.86 -10.57 10.19
CA ALA A 4 38.03 -11.34 9.26
C ALA A 4 36.66 -11.75 9.84
N LEU A 5 36.50 -11.74 11.17
CA LEU A 5 35.25 -12.03 11.86
C LEU A 5 34.30 -10.80 11.91
N GLY A 6 34.88 -9.58 11.97
CA GLY A 6 34.09 -8.34 11.95
C GLY A 6 33.41 -8.04 10.60
N SER A 7 34.06 -8.42 9.47
CA SER A 7 33.50 -8.15 8.14
C SER A 7 32.36 -9.10 7.74
N ARG A 8 32.29 -10.30 8.30
CA ARG A 8 31.21 -11.27 8.01
C ARG A 8 29.89 -10.96 8.75
N GLY A 9 29.96 -10.30 9.90
CA GLY A 9 28.77 -9.93 10.67
C GLY A 9 28.04 -8.70 10.14
N PHE A 10 28.74 -7.79 9.47
CA PHE A 10 28.18 -6.55 8.91
C PHE A 10 27.79 -6.68 7.42
N ALA A 11 28.21 -7.74 6.73
CA ALA A 11 27.89 -7.95 5.31
C ALA A 11 26.36 -7.96 4.99
N PRO A 12 25.48 -8.58 5.79
CA PRO A 12 24.04 -8.53 5.53
C PRO A 12 23.43 -7.14 5.76
N VAL A 13 23.97 -6.36 6.69
CA VAL A 13 23.48 -5.01 6.99
C VAL A 13 23.92 -4.02 5.91
N SER A 14 25.16 -4.11 5.41
CA SER A 14 25.64 -3.25 4.32
C SER A 14 24.86 -3.52 3.02
N ALA A 15 24.59 -4.77 2.69
CA ALA A 15 23.80 -5.13 1.52
C ALA A 15 22.35 -4.58 1.61
N LEU A 16 21.75 -4.60 2.80
CA LEU A 16 20.42 -4.01 3.04
C LEU A 16 20.44 -2.49 2.86
N LEU A 17 21.47 -1.81 3.37
CA LEU A 17 21.65 -0.36 3.22
C LEU A 17 21.89 0.03 1.76
N GLU A 18 22.66 -0.76 0.99
CA GLU A 18 22.87 -0.58 -0.44
C GLU A 18 21.57 -0.74 -1.23
N ASP A 19 20.76 -1.77 -0.92
CA ASP A 19 19.45 -1.97 -1.54
C ASP A 19 18.51 -0.79 -1.26
N VAL A 20 18.42 -0.35 0.00
CA VAL A 20 17.59 0.80 0.40
C VAL A 20 18.07 2.08 -0.30
N GLY A 21 19.38 2.33 -0.31
CA GLY A 21 19.97 3.47 -1.02
C GLY A 21 19.65 3.48 -2.51
N SER A 22 19.74 2.30 -3.14
CA SER A 22 19.42 2.11 -4.56
C SER A 22 17.94 2.34 -4.86
N MET A 23 17.04 1.95 -3.95
CA MET A 23 15.61 2.24 -4.06
C MET A 23 15.33 3.74 -3.97
N PHE A 24 16.02 4.48 -3.10
CA PHE A 24 15.91 5.95 -3.05
C PHE A 24 16.42 6.62 -4.33
N VAL A 25 17.52 6.14 -4.89
CA VAL A 25 18.03 6.62 -6.19
C VAL A 25 17.03 6.33 -7.31
N LEU A 26 16.44 5.13 -7.33
CA LEU A 26 15.38 4.79 -8.29
C LEU A 26 14.16 5.69 -8.12
N THR A 27 13.74 5.96 -6.89
CA THR A 27 12.63 6.88 -6.58
C THR A 27 12.91 8.27 -7.17
N GLY A 28 14.09 8.83 -6.91
CA GLY A 28 14.48 10.13 -7.46
C GLY A 28 14.48 10.16 -8.98
N LYS A 29 15.06 9.12 -9.63
CA LYS A 29 15.05 8.99 -11.10
C LYS A 29 13.62 8.88 -11.63
N THR A 30 12.76 8.10 -10.99
CA THR A 30 11.36 7.90 -11.40
C THR A 30 10.57 9.21 -11.31
N LEU A 31 10.69 9.94 -10.20
CA LEU A 31 10.01 11.23 -10.01
C LEU A 31 10.49 12.27 -11.02
N VAL A 32 11.80 12.38 -11.24
CA VAL A 32 12.36 13.30 -12.25
C VAL A 32 11.89 12.91 -13.66
N SER A 33 11.89 11.61 -14.00
CA SER A 33 11.46 11.11 -15.31
C SER A 33 9.96 11.25 -15.53
N ALA A 34 9.15 11.20 -14.47
CA ALA A 34 7.71 11.41 -14.53
C ALA A 34 7.34 12.87 -14.88
N ILE A 35 8.17 13.84 -14.46
CA ILE A 35 7.90 15.28 -14.68
C ILE A 35 8.52 15.78 -15.99
N ARG A 36 9.64 15.19 -16.46
CA ARG A 36 10.37 15.65 -17.63
C ARG A 36 9.79 15.13 -18.95
N PRO A 37 9.39 15.99 -19.90
CA PRO A 37 9.00 15.58 -21.25
C PRO A 37 10.20 14.96 -22.02
N PRO A 38 9.96 14.19 -23.10
CA PRO A 38 8.67 13.72 -23.62
C PRO A 38 8.04 12.63 -22.75
N TYR A 39 6.72 12.40 -22.89
CA TYR A 39 5.96 11.39 -22.15
C TYR A 39 5.61 10.17 -23.05
N PRO A 40 6.57 9.29 -23.37
CA PRO A 40 6.36 8.18 -24.30
C PRO A 40 5.51 7.05 -23.72
N TYR A 41 5.24 7.07 -22.42
CA TYR A 41 4.66 5.97 -21.65
C TYR A 41 3.13 6.04 -21.49
N GLY A 42 2.42 6.92 -22.23
CA GLY A 42 0.98 7.10 -22.04
C GLY A 42 0.14 5.83 -22.23
N ASN A 43 0.40 5.09 -23.29
CA ASN A 43 -0.30 3.83 -23.56
C ASN A 43 0.03 2.75 -22.50
N GLU A 44 1.30 2.66 -22.10
CA GLU A 44 1.72 1.72 -21.04
C GLU A 44 1.09 2.10 -19.70
N PHE A 45 1.00 3.39 -19.39
CA PHE A 45 0.32 3.87 -18.18
C PHE A 45 -1.14 3.42 -18.13
N VAL A 46 -1.91 3.64 -19.22
CA VAL A 46 -3.32 3.22 -19.28
C VAL A 46 -3.45 1.71 -19.14
N SER A 47 -2.56 0.96 -19.80
CA SER A 47 -2.54 -0.50 -19.70
C SER A 47 -2.28 -0.98 -18.27
N GLN A 48 -1.27 -0.45 -17.61
CA GLN A 48 -0.92 -0.80 -16.22
C GLN A 48 -1.98 -0.34 -15.22
N PHE A 49 -2.58 0.82 -15.45
CA PHE A 49 -3.67 1.33 -14.62
C PHE A 49 -4.90 0.41 -14.68
N LEU A 50 -5.34 0.06 -15.88
CA LEU A 50 -6.48 -0.86 -16.06
C LEU A 50 -6.16 -2.27 -15.57
N PHE A 51 -4.93 -2.73 -15.73
CA PHE A 51 -4.46 -4.00 -15.21
C PHE A 51 -4.57 -4.04 -13.68
N ALA A 52 -4.04 -3.05 -12.99
CA ALA A 52 -4.09 -2.97 -11.53
C ALA A 52 -5.53 -2.86 -11.01
N LEU A 53 -6.38 -2.05 -11.67
CA LEU A 53 -7.80 -1.95 -11.33
C LEU A 53 -8.54 -3.28 -11.46
N ARG A 54 -8.39 -3.96 -12.62
CA ARG A 54 -9.07 -5.23 -12.89
C ARG A 54 -8.63 -6.34 -11.95
N LEU A 55 -7.37 -6.34 -11.57
CA LEU A 55 -6.81 -7.37 -10.70
C LEU A 55 -7.19 -7.16 -9.23
N GLY A 56 -7.27 -5.89 -8.79
CA GLY A 56 -7.47 -5.51 -7.38
C GLY A 56 -8.92 -5.36 -6.93
N TRP A 57 -9.89 -5.06 -7.81
CA TRP A 57 -11.24 -4.66 -7.40
C TRP A 57 -11.96 -5.71 -6.55
N PHE A 58 -11.97 -6.97 -6.95
CA PHE A 58 -12.67 -8.03 -6.24
C PHE A 58 -11.97 -8.41 -4.92
N PRO A 59 -10.65 -8.69 -4.90
CA PRO A 59 -9.95 -8.92 -3.64
C PRO A 59 -10.12 -7.75 -2.65
N MET A 60 -10.16 -6.51 -3.14
CA MET A 60 -10.34 -5.32 -2.31
C MET A 60 -11.68 -5.33 -1.59
N ILE A 61 -12.77 -5.59 -2.30
CA ILE A 61 -14.12 -5.67 -1.71
C ILE A 61 -14.17 -6.74 -0.61
N VAL A 62 -13.76 -7.96 -0.97
CA VAL A 62 -13.83 -9.10 -0.04
C VAL A 62 -12.99 -8.85 1.21
N THR A 63 -11.76 -8.39 1.03
CA THR A 63 -10.84 -8.16 2.15
C THR A 63 -11.31 -7.00 3.04
N SER A 64 -11.82 -5.91 2.45
CA SER A 64 -12.32 -4.77 3.21
C SER A 64 -13.52 -5.14 4.07
N VAL A 65 -14.51 -5.85 3.51
CA VAL A 65 -15.67 -6.32 4.28
C VAL A 65 -15.24 -7.31 5.36
N ALA A 66 -14.41 -8.30 5.00
CA ALA A 66 -14.01 -9.35 5.94
C ALA A 66 -13.22 -8.82 7.14
N LEU A 67 -12.27 -7.92 6.91
CA LEU A 67 -11.47 -7.33 7.99
C LEU A 67 -12.27 -6.31 8.83
N ALA A 68 -13.14 -5.53 8.19
CA ALA A 68 -13.99 -4.58 8.91
C ALA A 68 -15.08 -5.29 9.72
N TYR A 69 -15.68 -6.36 9.20
CA TYR A 69 -16.64 -7.17 9.93
C TYR A 69 -15.97 -7.98 11.07
N GLY A 70 -14.94 -8.77 10.75
CA GLY A 70 -14.30 -9.71 11.66
C GLY A 70 -13.41 -9.03 12.70
N PRO A 71 -12.11 -8.82 12.42
CA PRO A 71 -11.16 -8.32 13.42
C PRO A 71 -11.52 -6.95 13.99
N ALA A 72 -11.95 -6.00 13.14
CA ALA A 72 -12.29 -4.67 13.62
C ALA A 72 -13.67 -4.62 14.27
N GLY A 73 -14.69 -5.13 13.57
CA GLY A 73 -16.07 -4.94 13.96
C GLY A 73 -16.49 -5.80 15.14
N ILE A 74 -16.27 -7.12 15.08
CA ILE A 74 -16.68 -8.04 16.15
C ILE A 74 -15.93 -7.70 17.44
N GLN A 75 -14.63 -7.41 17.40
CA GLN A 75 -13.87 -7.08 18.60
C GLN A 75 -14.33 -5.75 19.20
N ALA A 76 -14.55 -4.72 18.37
CA ALA A 76 -15.08 -3.44 18.84
C ALA A 76 -16.49 -3.59 19.43
N ALA A 77 -17.38 -4.36 18.79
CA ALA A 77 -18.73 -4.60 19.29
C ALA A 77 -18.71 -5.34 20.62
N ASN A 78 -17.91 -6.41 20.75
CA ASN A 78 -17.76 -7.15 22.02
C ASN A 78 -17.25 -6.23 23.14
N PHE A 79 -16.26 -5.39 22.84
CA PHE A 79 -15.74 -4.43 23.82
C PHE A 79 -16.81 -3.42 24.25
N LEU A 80 -17.54 -2.81 23.31
CA LEU A 80 -18.58 -1.84 23.61
C LEU A 80 -19.81 -2.46 24.33
N ASN A 81 -20.13 -3.72 24.04
CA ASN A 81 -21.20 -4.44 24.73
C ASN A 81 -20.94 -4.58 26.23
N LEU A 82 -19.68 -4.70 26.67
CA LEU A 82 -19.34 -4.75 28.10
C LEU A 82 -19.76 -3.46 28.85
N PHE A 83 -19.84 -2.35 28.14
CA PHE A 83 -20.22 -1.04 28.69
C PHE A 83 -21.63 -0.61 28.32
N GLY A 84 -22.39 -1.44 27.58
CA GLY A 84 -23.71 -1.06 27.08
C GLY A 84 -23.70 0.13 26.08
N ALA A 85 -22.58 0.35 25.40
CA ALA A 85 -22.33 1.52 24.56
C ALA A 85 -22.18 1.16 23.07
N LEU A 86 -22.94 0.18 22.58
CA LEU A 86 -22.86 -0.33 21.22
C LEU A 86 -23.23 0.73 20.16
N ASP A 87 -24.01 1.74 20.55
CA ASP A 87 -24.31 2.92 19.74
C ASP A 87 -23.08 3.73 19.33
N ARG A 88 -21.98 3.65 20.10
CA ARG A 88 -20.70 4.30 19.81
C ARG A 88 -19.81 3.55 18.80
N LEU A 89 -20.25 2.43 18.29
CA LEU A 89 -19.48 1.60 17.37
C LEU A 89 -19.06 2.39 16.11
N GLY A 90 -19.93 3.26 15.59
CA GLY A 90 -19.62 4.10 14.43
C GLY A 90 -18.42 5.01 14.63
N GLY A 91 -18.29 5.64 15.80
CA GLY A 91 -17.15 6.48 16.14
C GLY A 91 -15.83 5.71 16.19
N LEU A 92 -15.83 4.52 16.81
CA LEU A 92 -14.66 3.63 16.80
C LEU A 92 -14.30 3.16 15.38
N PHE A 93 -15.30 2.95 14.51
CA PHE A 93 -15.06 2.61 13.12
C PHE A 93 -14.33 3.70 12.35
N VAL A 94 -14.63 4.98 12.61
CA VAL A 94 -13.88 6.09 12.02
C VAL A 94 -12.40 5.99 12.38
N LEU A 95 -12.10 5.84 13.68
CA LEU A 95 -10.71 5.75 14.14
C LEU A 95 -9.98 4.51 13.61
N ALA A 96 -10.62 3.35 13.67
CA ALA A 96 -10.00 2.10 13.26
C ALA A 96 -9.97 1.97 11.74
N VAL A 97 -11.10 2.17 11.05
CA VAL A 97 -11.22 1.84 9.63
C VAL A 97 -10.69 2.96 8.76
N ILE A 98 -11.11 4.22 8.95
CA ILE A 98 -10.67 5.31 8.08
C ILE A 98 -9.19 5.57 8.27
N ARG A 99 -8.72 5.67 9.51
CA ARG A 99 -7.34 6.06 9.81
C ARG A 99 -6.31 4.99 9.52
N GLU A 100 -6.63 3.71 9.81
CA GLU A 100 -5.64 2.64 9.78
C GLU A 100 -6.02 1.46 8.87
N PHE A 101 -7.20 0.85 9.03
CA PHE A 101 -7.51 -0.38 8.32
C PHE A 101 -7.67 -0.18 6.81
N ALA A 102 -8.37 0.86 6.36
CA ALA A 102 -8.59 1.09 4.93
C ALA A 102 -7.27 1.27 4.18
N PRO A 103 -6.35 2.19 4.60
CA PRO A 103 -5.03 2.30 3.99
C PRO A 103 -4.21 1.01 4.01
N LEU A 104 -4.19 0.30 5.15
CA LEU A 104 -3.41 -0.93 5.28
C LEU A 104 -3.98 -2.06 4.44
N VAL A 105 -5.30 -2.23 4.38
CA VAL A 105 -5.96 -3.21 3.51
C VAL A 105 -5.62 -2.95 2.05
N CYS A 106 -5.70 -1.68 1.61
CA CYS A 106 -5.30 -1.30 0.26
C CYS A 106 -3.85 -1.66 -0.03
N ALA A 107 -2.95 -1.36 0.91
CA ALA A 107 -1.53 -1.67 0.76
C ALA A 107 -1.28 -3.19 0.67
N ILE A 108 -1.89 -3.99 1.56
CA ILE A 108 -1.73 -5.45 1.58
C ILE A 108 -2.23 -6.07 0.28
N VAL A 109 -3.46 -5.71 -0.14
CA VAL A 109 -4.06 -6.25 -1.36
C VAL A 109 -3.25 -5.84 -2.58
N MET A 110 -2.90 -4.56 -2.71
CA MET A 110 -2.18 -4.08 -3.89
C MET A 110 -0.73 -4.57 -3.95
N ALA A 111 -0.04 -4.72 -2.82
CA ALA A 111 1.29 -5.34 -2.79
C ALA A 111 1.23 -6.82 -3.18
N GLY A 112 0.25 -7.57 -2.65
CA GLY A 112 0.11 -9.00 -2.91
C GLY A 112 -0.41 -9.34 -4.29
N VAL A 113 -1.17 -8.45 -4.93
CA VAL A 113 -1.85 -8.72 -6.21
C VAL A 113 -1.12 -8.00 -7.36
N ALA A 114 -1.15 -6.68 -7.39
CA ALA A 114 -0.57 -5.91 -8.50
C ALA A 114 0.95 -5.78 -8.37
N GLY A 115 1.47 -5.55 -7.16
CA GLY A 115 2.90 -5.41 -6.90
C GLY A 115 3.68 -6.67 -7.26
N THR A 116 3.20 -7.85 -6.84
CA THR A 116 3.82 -9.15 -7.18
C THR A 116 3.84 -9.40 -8.67
N ALA A 117 2.72 -9.12 -9.37
CA ALA A 117 2.61 -9.28 -10.81
C ALA A 117 3.57 -8.36 -11.56
N MET A 118 3.69 -7.09 -11.15
CA MET A 118 4.63 -6.13 -11.74
C MET A 118 6.10 -6.52 -11.49
N CYS A 119 6.43 -7.01 -10.29
CA CYS A 119 7.76 -7.51 -9.98
C CYS A 119 8.11 -8.74 -10.84
N ALA A 120 7.19 -9.67 -10.99
CA ALA A 120 7.38 -10.87 -11.80
C ALA A 120 7.55 -10.55 -13.29
N ASP A 121 6.74 -9.62 -13.84
CA ASP A 121 6.86 -9.19 -15.23
C ASP A 121 8.23 -8.54 -15.51
N LEU A 122 8.64 -7.58 -14.67
CA LEU A 122 9.95 -6.94 -14.82
C LEU A 122 11.11 -7.92 -14.60
N GLY A 123 10.98 -8.85 -13.66
CA GLY A 123 11.97 -9.89 -13.42
C GLY A 123 12.10 -10.85 -14.60
N ALA A 124 10.99 -11.24 -15.21
CA ALA A 124 10.98 -12.07 -16.42
C ALA A 124 11.66 -11.34 -17.60
N ARG A 125 11.37 -10.05 -17.81
CA ARG A 125 12.03 -9.20 -18.82
C ARG A 125 13.54 -9.06 -18.55
N LYS A 126 13.95 -8.91 -17.27
CA LYS A 126 15.37 -8.82 -16.90
C LYS A 126 16.11 -10.12 -17.25
N ILE A 127 15.53 -11.28 -16.95
CA ILE A 127 16.16 -12.58 -17.23
C ILE A 127 16.27 -12.84 -18.74
N ARG A 128 15.31 -12.34 -19.55
CA ARG A 128 15.37 -12.43 -21.02
C ARG A 128 16.24 -11.34 -21.66
N GLU A 129 16.97 -10.55 -20.87
CA GLU A 129 17.83 -9.45 -21.31
C GLU A 129 17.10 -8.34 -22.09
N GLU A 130 15.76 -8.29 -22.00
CA GLU A 130 14.94 -7.26 -22.67
C GLU A 130 15.27 -5.85 -22.16
N LEU A 131 15.59 -5.69 -20.87
CA LEU A 131 15.96 -4.40 -20.28
C LEU A 131 17.29 -3.91 -20.83
N ASP A 132 18.26 -4.82 -21.02
CA ASP A 132 19.59 -4.49 -21.54
C ASP A 132 19.49 -4.18 -23.04
N ALA A 133 18.64 -4.90 -23.79
CA ALA A 133 18.35 -4.61 -25.19
C ALA A 133 17.73 -3.21 -25.39
N LEU A 134 16.80 -2.78 -24.51
CA LEU A 134 16.22 -1.45 -24.54
C LEU A 134 17.30 -0.37 -24.35
N MET A 135 18.24 -0.57 -23.41
CA MET A 135 19.34 0.37 -23.19
C MET A 135 20.26 0.50 -24.41
N VAL A 136 20.55 -0.61 -25.09
CA VAL A 136 21.33 -0.58 -26.35
C VAL A 136 20.63 0.19 -27.45
N LEU A 137 19.29 0.12 -27.50
CA LEU A 137 18.46 0.89 -28.43
C LEU A 137 18.28 2.36 -28.02
N GLY A 138 18.92 2.83 -26.94
CA GLY A 138 18.81 4.20 -26.45
C GLY A 138 17.51 4.50 -25.70
N VAL A 139 16.75 3.48 -25.35
CA VAL A 139 15.49 3.60 -24.60
C VAL A 139 15.76 3.45 -23.11
N ASP A 140 15.40 4.45 -22.30
CA ASP A 140 15.53 4.40 -20.85
C ASP A 140 14.45 3.48 -20.22
N PRO A 141 14.84 2.32 -19.63
CA PRO A 141 13.90 1.41 -19.02
C PRO A 141 13.14 2.03 -17.83
N VAL A 142 13.77 2.94 -17.09
CA VAL A 142 13.10 3.61 -15.96
C VAL A 142 11.95 4.45 -16.48
N LYS A 143 12.18 5.26 -17.50
CA LYS A 143 11.16 6.14 -18.06
C LYS A 143 10.01 5.39 -18.73
N ASN A 144 10.31 4.30 -19.44
CA ASN A 144 9.31 3.58 -20.23
C ASN A 144 8.59 2.47 -19.46
N LEU A 145 9.22 1.88 -18.46
CA LEU A 145 8.64 0.73 -17.73
C LEU A 145 8.33 1.04 -16.27
N VAL A 146 9.23 1.76 -15.54
CA VAL A 146 9.03 2.01 -14.11
C VAL A 146 8.04 3.15 -13.89
N VAL A 147 8.18 4.27 -14.60
CA VAL A 147 7.30 5.45 -14.43
C VAL A 147 5.82 5.10 -14.61
N PRO A 148 5.38 4.43 -15.71
CA PRO A 148 3.97 4.11 -15.88
C PRO A 148 3.43 3.18 -14.79
N ARG A 149 4.23 2.19 -14.33
CA ARG A 149 3.86 1.31 -13.23
C ARG A 149 3.75 2.05 -11.90
N PHE A 150 4.71 2.94 -11.64
CA PHE A 150 4.72 3.79 -10.45
C PHE A 150 3.46 4.67 -10.37
N LEU A 151 3.18 5.42 -11.42
CA LEU A 151 2.00 6.30 -11.47
C LEU A 151 0.69 5.52 -11.40
N SER A 152 0.61 4.40 -12.11
CA SER A 152 -0.58 3.55 -12.12
C SER A 152 -0.88 2.99 -10.73
N LEU A 153 0.13 2.40 -10.07
CA LEU A 153 -0.08 1.78 -8.77
C LEU A 153 -0.35 2.81 -7.68
N MET A 154 0.34 3.95 -7.73
CA MET A 154 0.10 5.08 -6.84
C MET A 154 -1.35 5.56 -6.92
N LEU A 155 -1.87 5.80 -8.12
CA LEU A 155 -3.23 6.29 -8.32
C LEU A 155 -4.28 5.22 -8.01
N VAL A 156 -4.09 3.98 -8.47
CA VAL A 156 -5.06 2.89 -8.25
C VAL A 156 -5.18 2.56 -6.77
N THR A 157 -4.05 2.54 -6.03
CA THR A 157 -4.09 2.28 -4.59
C THR A 157 -4.85 3.39 -3.85
N GLY A 158 -4.62 4.65 -4.21
CA GLY A 158 -5.39 5.77 -3.67
C GLY A 158 -6.89 5.69 -4.00
N LEU A 159 -7.26 5.32 -5.23
CA LEU A 159 -8.66 5.12 -5.60
C LEU A 159 -9.31 3.96 -4.82
N PHE A 160 -8.56 2.91 -4.55
CA PHE A 160 -9.05 1.78 -3.76
C PHE A 160 -9.24 2.10 -2.28
N ASP A 161 -8.65 3.17 -1.76
CA ASP A 161 -8.97 3.66 -0.42
C ASP A 161 -10.46 3.99 -0.29
N ILE A 162 -11.04 4.65 -1.30
CA ILE A 162 -12.47 4.95 -1.35
C ILE A 162 -13.31 3.66 -1.32
N TYR A 163 -12.89 2.62 -2.06
CA TYR A 163 -13.53 1.30 -2.00
C TYR A 163 -13.44 0.69 -0.60
N ALA A 164 -12.26 0.73 0.01
CA ALA A 164 -12.03 0.17 1.33
C ALA A 164 -12.87 0.91 2.40
N LEU A 165 -13.04 2.23 2.27
CA LEU A 165 -13.90 3.02 3.16
C LEU A 165 -15.37 2.61 3.01
N ILE A 166 -15.89 2.51 1.78
CA ILE A 166 -17.29 2.14 1.52
C ILE A 166 -17.58 0.72 2.03
N PHE A 167 -16.78 -0.25 1.60
CA PHE A 167 -16.99 -1.65 1.95
C PHE A 167 -16.58 -1.96 3.40
N GLY A 168 -15.63 -1.23 3.96
CA GLY A 168 -15.30 -1.27 5.38
C GLY A 168 -16.46 -0.77 6.24
N THR A 169 -17.09 0.34 5.89
CA THR A 169 -18.28 0.85 6.58
C THR A 169 -19.45 -0.15 6.47
N PHE A 170 -19.62 -0.79 5.30
CA PHE A 170 -20.61 -1.85 5.14
C PHE A 170 -20.36 -3.03 6.10
N GLY A 171 -19.10 -3.44 6.30
CA GLY A 171 -18.72 -4.43 7.32
C GLY A 171 -19.15 -4.01 8.73
N GLY A 172 -18.95 -2.74 9.09
CA GLY A 172 -19.41 -2.18 10.37
C GLY A 172 -20.93 -2.18 10.55
N MET A 173 -21.65 -1.85 9.49
CA MET A 173 -23.12 -1.94 9.48
C MET A 173 -23.60 -3.36 9.73
N LEU A 174 -22.98 -4.36 9.11
CA LEU A 174 -23.32 -5.77 9.32
C LEU A 174 -23.11 -6.18 10.78
N VAL A 175 -22.00 -5.80 11.41
CA VAL A 175 -21.74 -6.07 12.82
C VAL A 175 -22.80 -5.43 13.72
N THR A 176 -23.16 -4.18 13.45
CA THR A 176 -24.19 -3.45 14.20
C THR A 176 -25.52 -4.18 14.17
N LEU A 177 -25.96 -4.61 12.97
CA LEU A 177 -27.21 -5.35 12.78
C LEU A 177 -27.20 -6.72 13.47
N VAL A 178 -26.11 -7.48 13.35
CA VAL A 178 -25.97 -8.81 13.97
C VAL A 178 -26.03 -8.73 15.50
N ASN A 179 -25.52 -7.64 16.09
CA ASN A 179 -25.61 -7.40 17.53
C ASN A 179 -26.93 -6.74 17.99
N GLY A 180 -27.90 -6.57 17.08
CA GLY A 180 -29.22 -6.05 17.41
C GLY A 180 -29.28 -4.56 17.71
N ALA A 181 -28.22 -3.80 17.40
CA ALA A 181 -28.20 -2.35 17.59
C ALA A 181 -28.82 -1.60 16.41
N PRO A 182 -29.44 -0.42 16.64
CA PRO A 182 -29.99 0.38 15.58
C PRO A 182 -28.89 1.06 14.76
N LEU A 183 -29.00 1.01 13.42
CA LEU A 183 -28.07 1.69 12.51
C LEU A 183 -28.02 3.19 12.70
N SER A 184 -29.08 3.81 13.24
CA SER A 184 -29.12 5.25 13.53
C SER A 184 -28.01 5.67 14.51
N GLY A 185 -27.76 4.87 15.57
CA GLY A 185 -26.68 5.10 16.52
C GLY A 185 -25.29 4.98 15.85
N PHE A 186 -25.10 3.95 15.04
CA PHE A 186 -23.87 3.78 14.25
C PHE A 186 -23.59 4.99 13.36
N PHE A 187 -24.54 5.39 12.53
CA PHE A 187 -24.34 6.53 11.61
C PHE A 187 -24.22 7.86 12.32
N SER A 188 -24.97 8.09 13.40
CA SER A 188 -24.86 9.31 14.20
C SER A 188 -23.43 9.51 14.69
N THR A 189 -22.85 8.49 15.34
CA THR A 189 -21.47 8.57 15.86
C THR A 189 -20.40 8.50 14.77
N TYR A 190 -20.65 7.77 13.67
CA TYR A 190 -19.76 7.73 12.51
C TYR A 190 -19.59 9.12 11.89
N PHE A 191 -20.69 9.80 11.50
CA PHE A 191 -20.61 11.11 10.85
C PHE A 191 -20.16 12.23 11.79
N THR A 192 -20.39 12.10 13.10
CA THR A 192 -19.86 13.05 14.08
C THR A 192 -18.35 13.01 14.16
N ASN A 193 -17.74 11.83 13.98
CA ASN A 193 -16.29 11.64 14.07
C ASN A 193 -15.58 11.66 12.72
N ALA A 194 -16.24 11.35 11.60
CA ALA A 194 -15.64 11.36 10.27
C ALA A 194 -15.37 12.79 9.81
N THR A 195 -14.13 13.23 9.97
CA THR A 195 -13.71 14.57 9.54
C THR A 195 -13.10 14.54 8.13
N THR A 196 -13.21 15.67 7.43
CA THR A 196 -12.58 15.84 6.11
C THR A 196 -11.06 15.61 6.18
N THR A 197 -10.44 16.02 7.28
CA THR A 197 -8.99 15.82 7.50
C THR A 197 -8.60 14.35 7.55
N GLU A 198 -9.42 13.50 8.20
CA GLU A 198 -9.16 12.05 8.23
C GLU A 198 -9.30 11.39 6.86
N LEU A 199 -10.34 11.76 6.11
CA LEU A 199 -10.56 11.24 4.76
C LEU A 199 -9.39 11.62 3.81
N TRP A 200 -8.97 12.89 3.82
CA TRP A 200 -7.80 13.30 3.04
C TRP A 200 -6.51 12.66 3.53
N GLY A 201 -6.34 12.53 4.84
CA GLY A 201 -5.19 11.83 5.43
C GLY A 201 -5.11 10.37 5.00
N SER A 202 -6.23 9.65 5.01
CA SER A 202 -6.34 8.28 4.50
C SER A 202 -5.95 8.20 3.03
N LEU A 203 -6.56 9.03 2.18
CA LEU A 203 -6.32 9.04 0.74
C LEU A 203 -4.85 9.33 0.38
N VAL A 204 -4.26 10.35 1.00
CA VAL A 204 -2.85 10.71 0.79
C VAL A 204 -1.92 9.60 1.26
N LYS A 205 -2.17 9.05 2.46
CA LYS A 205 -1.40 7.94 3.02
C LYS A 205 -1.43 6.71 2.09
N THR A 206 -2.60 6.34 1.62
CA THR A 206 -2.81 5.17 0.74
C THR A 206 -2.16 5.39 -0.63
N THR A 207 -2.22 6.60 -1.17
CA THR A 207 -1.53 6.97 -2.42
C THR A 207 -0.01 6.80 -2.28
N ILE A 208 0.56 7.22 -1.17
CA ILE A 208 2.00 7.05 -0.90
C ILE A 208 2.35 5.57 -0.71
N PHE A 209 1.48 4.77 -0.07
CA PHE A 209 1.68 3.32 -0.01
C PHE A 209 1.78 2.69 -1.39
N GLY A 210 0.92 3.09 -2.33
CA GLY A 210 1.00 2.67 -3.73
C GLY A 210 2.33 3.02 -4.38
N ALA A 211 2.86 4.22 -4.11
CA ALA A 211 4.17 4.65 -4.58
C ALA A 211 5.31 3.79 -4.00
N ILE A 212 5.28 3.49 -2.70
CA ILE A 212 6.28 2.64 -2.04
C ILE A 212 6.26 1.23 -2.65
N ILE A 213 5.07 0.62 -2.78
CA ILE A 213 4.91 -0.72 -3.39
C ILE A 213 5.49 -0.73 -4.80
N ALA A 214 5.14 0.26 -5.62
CA ALA A 214 5.61 0.35 -7.00
C ALA A 214 7.14 0.39 -7.10
N ILE A 215 7.79 1.25 -6.31
CA ILE A 215 9.26 1.38 -6.32
C ILE A 215 9.93 0.09 -5.88
N VAL A 216 9.49 -0.50 -4.77
CA VAL A 216 10.08 -1.72 -4.23
C VAL A 216 9.92 -2.88 -5.21
N CYS A 217 8.72 -3.07 -5.77
CA CYS A 217 8.44 -4.15 -6.72
C CYS A 217 9.19 -3.95 -8.04
N CYS A 218 9.26 -2.72 -8.57
CA CYS A 218 10.05 -2.43 -9.75
C CYS A 218 11.54 -2.64 -9.52
N TYR A 219 12.09 -2.18 -8.39
CA TYR A 219 13.50 -2.35 -8.05
C TYR A 219 13.87 -3.83 -7.98
N LYS A 220 13.14 -4.62 -7.20
CA LYS A 220 13.41 -6.06 -7.04
C LYS A 220 13.20 -6.83 -8.35
N GLY A 221 12.22 -6.46 -9.17
CA GLY A 221 12.04 -7.03 -10.50
C GLY A 221 13.20 -6.75 -11.42
N MET A 222 13.66 -5.49 -11.51
CA MET A 222 14.77 -5.09 -12.38
C MET A 222 16.13 -5.64 -11.94
N THR A 223 16.29 -6.00 -10.67
CA THR A 223 17.52 -6.59 -10.11
C THR A 223 17.45 -8.11 -9.96
N ALA A 224 16.37 -8.74 -10.43
CA ALA A 224 16.20 -10.18 -10.36
C ALA A 224 17.31 -10.92 -11.14
N SER A 225 17.85 -11.98 -10.56
CA SER A 225 18.93 -12.79 -11.14
C SER A 225 18.79 -14.25 -10.75
N GLY A 226 19.37 -15.16 -11.53
CA GLY A 226 19.33 -16.61 -11.25
C GLY A 226 18.09 -17.31 -11.83
N GLY A 227 17.62 -16.85 -13.00
CA GLY A 227 16.56 -17.51 -13.76
C GLY A 227 15.16 -17.37 -13.13
N PRO A 228 14.20 -18.23 -13.53
CA PRO A 228 12.82 -18.16 -13.06
C PRO A 228 12.69 -18.29 -11.52
N GLU A 229 13.55 -19.08 -10.89
CA GLU A 229 13.61 -19.26 -9.44
C GLU A 229 14.05 -17.96 -8.74
N GLY A 230 14.95 -17.20 -9.36
CA GLY A 230 15.37 -15.88 -8.91
C GLY A 230 14.26 -14.84 -8.97
N VAL A 231 13.40 -14.90 -9.99
CA VAL A 231 12.18 -14.05 -10.05
C VAL A 231 11.26 -14.34 -8.87
N GLY A 232 11.02 -15.61 -8.57
CA GLY A 232 10.21 -15.99 -7.40
C GLY A 232 10.77 -15.45 -6.09
N ARG A 233 12.11 -15.52 -5.90
CA ARG A 233 12.78 -14.93 -4.73
C ARG A 233 12.64 -13.41 -4.70
N ALA A 234 12.80 -12.74 -5.83
CA ALA A 234 12.66 -11.28 -5.92
C ALA A 234 11.25 -10.82 -5.56
N VAL A 235 10.21 -11.53 -6.03
CA VAL A 235 8.80 -11.26 -5.69
C VAL A 235 8.56 -11.38 -4.18
N ASN A 236 9.02 -12.47 -3.55
CA ASN A 236 8.87 -12.65 -2.10
C ASN A 236 9.59 -11.55 -1.31
N GLN A 237 10.82 -11.22 -1.69
CA GLN A 237 11.56 -10.13 -1.06
C GLN A 237 10.86 -8.78 -1.23
N ALA A 238 10.31 -8.51 -2.42
CA ALA A 238 9.61 -7.26 -2.70
C ALA A 238 8.40 -7.07 -1.76
N VAL A 239 7.60 -8.12 -1.56
CA VAL A 239 6.44 -8.06 -0.66
C VAL A 239 6.87 -7.77 0.78
N VAL A 240 7.88 -8.47 1.28
CA VAL A 240 8.38 -8.29 2.66
C VAL A 240 8.92 -6.88 2.86
N ILE A 241 9.75 -6.39 1.94
CA ILE A 241 10.33 -5.05 2.02
C ILE A 241 9.24 -3.98 1.91
N ALA A 242 8.27 -4.15 1.01
CA ALA A 242 7.15 -3.23 0.87
C ALA A 242 6.35 -3.14 2.18
N PHE A 243 6.04 -4.27 2.83
CA PHE A 243 5.32 -4.27 4.11
C PHE A 243 6.09 -3.59 5.23
N LEU A 244 7.40 -3.82 5.33
CA LEU A 244 8.23 -3.14 6.33
C LEU A 244 8.28 -1.62 6.09
N ALA A 245 8.43 -1.20 4.84
CA ALA A 245 8.46 0.22 4.47
C ALA A 245 7.10 0.89 4.71
N ILE A 246 5.99 0.23 4.36
CA ILE A 246 4.63 0.70 4.62
C ILE A 246 4.39 0.83 6.13
N GLY A 247 4.76 -0.18 6.92
CA GLY A 247 4.60 -0.13 8.38
C GLY A 247 5.36 1.02 9.02
N ALA A 248 6.61 1.23 8.63
CA ALA A 248 7.43 2.35 9.10
C ALA A 248 6.82 3.71 8.70
N PHE A 249 6.42 3.85 7.42
CA PHE A 249 5.79 5.06 6.92
C PHE A 249 4.43 5.32 7.60
N ASN A 250 3.61 4.28 7.79
CA ASN A 250 2.31 4.38 8.45
C ASN A 250 2.46 4.98 9.85
N TYR A 251 3.40 4.47 10.63
CA TYR A 251 3.66 4.98 11.98
C TYR A 251 4.04 6.45 11.96
N VAL A 252 5.01 6.84 11.14
CA VAL A 252 5.48 8.23 11.04
C VAL A 252 4.37 9.16 10.57
N PHE A 253 3.61 8.76 9.54
CA PHE A 253 2.52 9.56 8.99
C PHE A 253 1.39 9.78 10.01
N THR A 254 0.96 8.72 10.69
CA THR A 254 -0.11 8.81 11.70
C THR A 254 0.33 9.68 12.87
N GLN A 255 1.57 9.56 13.35
CA GLN A 255 2.11 10.43 14.41
C GLN A 255 2.19 11.90 13.97
N ALA A 256 2.62 12.14 12.74
CA ALA A 256 2.65 13.49 12.18
C ALA A 256 1.24 14.11 12.04
N LEU A 257 0.27 13.30 11.58
CA LEU A 257 -1.13 13.73 11.46
C LEU A 257 -1.72 14.10 12.82
N LEU A 258 -1.52 13.28 13.85
CA LEU A 258 -2.01 13.54 15.20
C LEU A 258 -1.28 14.71 15.88
N ALA A 259 -0.01 14.92 15.60
CA ALA A 259 0.75 16.05 16.12
C ALA A 259 0.29 17.39 15.52
N THR A 260 -0.12 17.39 14.25
CA THR A 260 -0.61 18.59 13.56
C THR A 260 -2.09 18.86 13.81
N HIS A 261 -2.87 17.82 14.14
CA HIS A 261 -4.31 17.87 14.39
C HIS A 261 -4.68 17.14 15.68
N PRO A 262 -4.38 17.71 16.86
CA PRO A 262 -4.64 17.06 18.16
C PRO A 262 -6.12 16.74 18.41
N GLU A 263 -7.03 17.48 17.77
CA GLU A 263 -8.48 17.25 17.84
C GLU A 263 -8.91 15.88 17.32
N LEU A 264 -8.11 15.22 16.49
CA LEU A 264 -8.37 13.88 15.98
C LEU A 264 -8.08 12.76 17.00
N SER A 265 -7.41 13.08 18.11
CA SER A 265 -7.10 12.10 19.15
C SER A 265 -8.29 11.75 20.05
N MET A 266 -9.35 12.56 20.02
CA MET A 266 -10.53 12.40 20.87
C MET A 266 -11.72 11.89 20.05
N VAL A 267 -12.36 10.78 20.49
CA VAL A 267 -13.67 10.34 19.98
C VAL A 267 -14.73 11.24 20.59
N ARG A 268 -15.54 11.86 19.74
CA ARG A 268 -16.66 12.71 20.11
C ARG A 268 -17.96 11.94 20.25
#